data_785f2be2ffe7ae1bcff25a4a94103086
#
_entry.id   785f2be2ffe7ae1bcff25a4a94103086
#
_cell.length_a   1.000
_cell.length_b   1.000
_cell.length_c   1.000
_cell.angle_alpha   90.00
_cell.angle_beta   90.00
_cell.angle_gamma   90.00
#
_symmetry.space_group_name_H-M   'P 1'
#
loop_
_entity.id
_entity.type
_entity.pdbx_description
1 polymer ?
#
loop_
_entity_poly.entity_id
_entity_poly.type
_entity_poly.pdbx_seq_one_letter_code
_entity_poly.pdbx_strand_id
1 'polypeptide(L)'
;LNFLEKMDRPGFSGLLFAKQRATVSVLARILSIHPKTRDRFQCAAYVGWSSDRNRKGCLGDLLHRDMQRDTLDEFKVGRKNLIVTTDVLEEGIDVSACSLVICYDKPANLKSFVQRRGRARHRESTYALMISNEDELLNLHKWQELEQAMIKAYQDDERRRREVYDLEATEEHVKERLWVEKTR
;
A
#
# COMPACT_ATOMS: atom_id res chain seq x y z
N LEU A 1 13.68 -9.24 -13.36
CA LEU A 1 13.21 -8.73 -14.66
C LEU A 1 12.20 -9.69 -15.27
N ASN A 2 12.50 -10.97 -15.44
CA ASN A 2 11.59 -11.98 -16.02
C ASN A 2 10.22 -12.05 -15.31
N PHE A 3 10.17 -11.76 -14.00
CA PHE A 3 8.92 -11.68 -13.25
C PHE A 3 8.07 -10.47 -13.69
N LEU A 4 8.69 -9.30 -13.87
CA LEU A 4 7.99 -8.10 -14.35
C LEU A 4 7.44 -8.30 -15.77
N GLU A 5 8.19 -8.95 -16.66
CA GLU A 5 7.74 -9.23 -18.03
C GLU A 5 6.45 -10.04 -18.06
N LYS A 6 6.28 -10.99 -17.14
CA LYS A 6 5.06 -11.82 -17.02
C LYS A 6 3.85 -11.03 -16.51
N MET A 7 4.08 -9.89 -15.87
CA MET A 7 3.04 -9.05 -15.28
C MET A 7 2.59 -7.92 -16.19
N ASP A 8 3.22 -7.78 -17.37
CA ASP A 8 2.87 -6.76 -18.36
C ASP A 8 1.51 -7.08 -18.98
N ARG A 9 0.50 -6.29 -18.59
CA ARG A 9 -0.90 -6.41 -19.02
C ARG A 9 -1.47 -5.03 -19.30
N PRO A 10 -2.48 -4.90 -20.17
CA PRO A 10 -3.20 -3.63 -20.32
C PRO A 10 -3.72 -3.12 -18.97
N GLY A 11 -3.48 -1.84 -18.69
CA GLY A 11 -3.86 -1.24 -17.41
C GLY A 11 -2.95 -1.62 -16.22
N PHE A 12 -1.76 -2.17 -16.50
CA PHE A 12 -0.78 -2.48 -15.46
C PHE A 12 -0.45 -1.24 -14.62
N SER A 13 -0.46 -1.40 -13.32
CA SER A 13 0.05 -0.44 -12.34
C SER A 13 0.79 -1.18 -11.24
N GLY A 14 2.01 -0.75 -10.91
CA GLY A 14 2.86 -1.44 -9.95
C GLY A 14 3.62 -0.54 -9.01
N LEU A 15 3.89 -1.06 -7.80
CA LEU A 15 4.78 -0.46 -6.81
C LEU A 15 5.93 -1.42 -6.51
N LEU A 16 7.14 -0.88 -6.43
CA LEU A 16 8.33 -1.60 -5.97
C LEU A 16 8.90 -0.89 -4.75
N PHE A 17 8.85 -1.55 -3.60
CA PHE A 17 9.35 -1.02 -2.35
C PHE A 17 10.80 -1.43 -2.10
N ALA A 18 11.68 -0.45 -1.82
CA ALA A 18 13.04 -0.67 -1.37
C ALA A 18 13.32 0.17 -0.12
N LYS A 19 14.18 -0.33 0.77
CA LYS A 19 14.48 0.31 2.05
C LYS A 19 15.28 1.60 1.91
N GLN A 20 16.25 1.62 0.99
CA GLN A 20 17.19 2.73 0.85
C GLN A 20 16.85 3.61 -0.37
N ARG A 21 16.93 4.93 -0.20
CA ARG A 21 16.72 5.92 -1.27
C ARG A 21 17.67 5.71 -2.46
N ALA A 22 18.93 5.37 -2.16
CA ALA A 22 19.91 5.07 -3.20
C ALA A 22 19.47 3.85 -4.05
N THR A 23 18.98 2.78 -3.39
CA THR A 23 18.45 1.59 -4.05
C THR A 23 17.24 1.94 -4.93
N VAL A 24 16.32 2.78 -4.44
CA VAL A 24 15.17 3.27 -5.23
C VAL A 24 15.64 3.95 -6.51
N SER A 25 16.59 4.88 -6.41
CA SER A 25 17.11 5.62 -7.57
C SER A 25 17.79 4.70 -8.58
N VAL A 26 18.61 3.76 -8.10
CA VAL A 26 19.34 2.80 -8.96
C VAL A 26 18.35 1.85 -9.66
N LEU A 27 17.40 1.28 -8.91
CA LEU A 27 16.40 0.37 -9.48
C LEU A 27 15.52 1.08 -10.51
N ALA A 28 15.02 2.29 -10.21
CA ALA A 28 14.23 3.06 -11.16
C ALA A 28 15.05 3.37 -12.43
N ARG A 29 16.32 3.73 -12.28
CA ARG A 29 17.20 3.96 -13.42
C ARG A 29 17.42 2.70 -14.25
N ILE A 30 17.74 1.57 -13.62
CA ILE A 30 17.92 0.29 -14.32
C ILE A 30 16.65 -0.07 -15.08
N LEU A 31 15.50 0.00 -14.45
CA LEU A 31 14.21 -0.36 -15.07
C LEU A 31 13.87 0.57 -16.25
N SER A 32 14.24 1.85 -16.17
CA SER A 32 13.99 2.82 -17.25
C SER A 32 14.89 2.69 -18.47
N ILE A 33 16.05 2.04 -18.35
CA ILE A 33 17.02 1.92 -19.46
C ILE A 33 17.19 0.49 -19.97
N HIS A 34 16.81 -0.52 -19.17
CA HIS A 34 17.02 -1.91 -19.55
C HIS A 34 16.13 -2.32 -20.74
N PRO A 35 16.67 -2.99 -21.77
CA PRO A 35 15.92 -3.30 -23.00
C PRO A 35 14.61 -4.07 -22.80
N LYS A 36 14.52 -4.90 -21.77
CA LYS A 36 13.31 -5.68 -21.47
C LYS A 36 12.21 -4.88 -20.76
N THR A 37 12.52 -3.72 -20.18
CA THR A 37 11.59 -2.97 -19.33
C THR A 37 11.33 -1.54 -19.82
N ARG A 38 12.28 -0.89 -20.47
CA ARG A 38 12.22 0.53 -20.84
C ARG A 38 11.00 0.90 -21.71
N ASP A 39 10.61 0.02 -22.61
CA ASP A 39 9.55 0.27 -23.58
C ASP A 39 8.16 -0.19 -23.06
N ARG A 40 8.15 -0.97 -21.97
CA ARG A 40 6.96 -1.57 -21.38
C ARG A 40 6.52 -0.84 -20.10
N PHE A 41 7.49 -0.43 -19.28
CA PHE A 41 7.23 0.20 -17.99
C PHE A 41 7.69 1.64 -17.99
N GLN A 42 6.73 2.56 -17.82
CA GLN A 42 7.00 3.97 -17.59
C GLN A 42 7.39 4.16 -16.12
N CYS A 43 8.64 3.80 -15.81
CA CYS A 43 9.14 3.73 -14.44
C CYS A 43 9.50 5.12 -13.90
N ALA A 44 9.18 5.37 -12.62
CA ALA A 44 9.60 6.55 -11.89
C ALA A 44 10.09 6.20 -10.48
N ALA A 45 10.97 7.02 -9.92
CA ALA A 45 11.37 6.97 -8.52
C ALA A 45 10.49 7.90 -7.70
N TYR A 46 10.07 7.44 -6.53
CA TYR A 46 9.37 8.26 -5.55
C TYR A 46 9.99 8.03 -4.16
N VAL A 47 10.59 9.05 -3.59
CA VAL A 47 11.24 8.99 -2.28
C VAL A 47 10.71 10.10 -1.40
N GLY A 48 10.24 9.79 -0.20
CA GLY A 48 9.72 10.75 0.73
C GLY A 48 10.71 11.87 1.06
N TRP A 49 10.16 12.93 1.59
CA TRP A 49 10.94 14.07 2.07
C TRP A 49 11.89 13.65 3.19
N SER A 50 13.17 13.99 3.08
CA SER A 50 14.10 13.94 4.21
C SER A 50 14.02 15.29 4.93
N SER A 51 13.54 15.27 6.17
CA SER A 51 13.62 16.43 7.08
C SER A 51 15.05 16.63 7.61
N ASP A 52 16.03 16.54 6.73
CA ASP A 52 17.41 16.84 7.10
C ASP A 52 17.51 18.33 7.44
N ARG A 53 17.60 18.62 8.74
CA ARG A 53 17.54 19.99 9.30
C ARG A 53 18.64 20.91 8.76
N ASN A 54 19.70 20.34 8.17
CA ASN A 54 20.83 21.10 7.61
C ASN A 54 20.63 21.57 6.17
N ARG A 55 19.52 21.22 5.49
CA ARG A 55 19.23 21.63 4.11
C ARG A 55 18.00 22.51 3.99
N LYS A 56 17.66 23.28 5.02
CA LYS A 56 16.53 24.21 4.97
C LYS A 56 16.74 25.29 3.91
N GLY A 57 15.88 25.31 2.89
CA GLY A 57 15.71 26.44 1.98
C GLY A 57 16.47 26.38 0.66
N CYS A 58 16.93 25.22 0.20
CA CYS A 58 17.52 25.11 -1.12
C CYS A 58 16.42 25.05 -2.21
N LEU A 59 16.57 25.83 -3.28
CA LEU A 59 15.65 25.86 -4.43
C LEU A 59 15.45 24.43 -5.01
N GLY A 60 16.47 23.58 -4.94
CA GLY A 60 16.40 22.18 -5.32
C GLY A 60 15.38 21.36 -4.54
N ASP A 61 15.09 21.74 -3.29
CA ASP A 61 14.12 21.04 -2.45
C ASP A 61 12.67 21.33 -2.86
N LEU A 62 12.40 22.53 -3.36
CA LEU A 62 11.08 22.90 -3.91
C LEU A 62 10.83 22.20 -5.25
N LEU A 63 11.81 22.20 -6.13
CA LEU A 63 11.75 21.48 -7.42
C LEU A 63 11.54 19.98 -7.22
N HIS A 64 12.16 19.38 -6.20
CA HIS A 64 11.95 17.97 -5.86
C HIS A 64 10.53 17.66 -5.39
N ARG A 65 9.86 18.59 -4.71
CA ARG A 65 8.46 18.42 -4.27
C ARG A 65 7.50 18.40 -5.45
N ASP A 66 7.66 19.36 -6.34
CA ASP A 66 6.80 19.47 -7.52
C ASP A 66 6.96 18.25 -8.42
N MET A 67 8.21 17.83 -8.69
CA MET A 67 8.48 16.60 -9.45
C MET A 67 7.88 15.34 -8.81
N GLN A 68 7.81 15.25 -7.48
CA GLN A 68 7.22 14.09 -6.80
C GLN A 68 5.68 14.10 -6.86
N ARG A 69 5.05 15.28 -6.74
CA ARG A 69 3.60 15.42 -6.95
C ARG A 69 3.23 15.02 -8.37
N ASP A 70 3.95 15.57 -9.36
CA ASP A 70 3.76 15.25 -10.77
C ASP A 70 3.90 13.74 -11.03
N THR A 71 4.86 13.07 -10.38
CA THR A 71 5.05 11.62 -10.49
C THR A 71 3.82 10.83 -10.03
N LEU A 72 3.20 11.22 -8.92
CA LEU A 72 2.00 10.54 -8.42
C LEU A 72 0.78 10.83 -9.30
N ASP A 73 0.64 12.06 -9.77
CA ASP A 73 -0.46 12.43 -10.65
C ASP A 73 -0.31 11.75 -12.02
N GLU A 74 0.91 11.65 -12.54
CA GLU A 74 1.22 10.86 -13.73
C GLU A 74 0.93 9.36 -13.55
N PHE A 75 1.17 8.82 -12.35
CA PHE A 75 0.84 7.44 -12.04
C PHE A 75 -0.69 7.22 -11.97
N LYS A 76 -1.43 8.13 -11.35
CA LYS A 76 -2.90 8.07 -11.28
C LYS A 76 -3.56 8.09 -12.66
N VAL A 77 -3.03 8.86 -13.59
CA VAL A 77 -3.55 8.96 -14.96
C VAL A 77 -2.92 7.94 -15.93
N GLY A 78 -2.06 7.05 -15.43
CA GLY A 78 -1.46 5.97 -16.21
C GLY A 78 -0.29 6.38 -17.12
N ARG A 79 0.21 7.62 -17.05
CA ARG A 79 1.43 8.04 -17.76
C ARG A 79 2.69 7.41 -17.17
N LYS A 80 2.69 7.14 -15.88
CA LYS A 80 3.62 6.25 -15.20
C LYS A 80 2.86 5.01 -14.76
N ASN A 81 3.43 3.85 -14.90
CA ASN A 81 2.78 2.60 -14.54
C ASN A 81 3.59 1.75 -13.55
N LEU A 82 4.83 2.14 -13.23
CA LEU A 82 5.67 1.48 -12.22
C LEU A 82 6.40 2.54 -11.38
N ILE A 83 6.11 2.58 -10.08
CA ILE A 83 6.83 3.45 -9.15
C ILE A 83 7.75 2.60 -8.28
N VAL A 84 9.03 2.99 -8.22
CA VAL A 84 9.99 2.50 -7.23
C VAL A 84 10.03 3.48 -6.07
N THR A 85 9.82 3.01 -4.84
CA THR A 85 9.60 3.86 -3.68
C THR A 85 10.22 3.30 -2.40
N THR A 86 10.31 4.15 -1.38
CA THR A 86 10.57 3.73 0.01
C THR A 86 9.22 3.49 0.73
N ASP A 87 9.28 3.34 2.06
CA ASP A 87 8.12 3.23 2.95
C ASP A 87 7.16 4.44 2.92
N VAL A 88 7.55 5.53 2.31
CA VAL A 88 6.72 6.75 2.18
C VAL A 88 5.36 6.50 1.52
N LEU A 89 5.24 5.49 0.66
CA LEU A 89 3.96 5.10 0.04
C LEU A 89 3.21 4.01 0.82
N GLU A 90 3.66 3.65 2.01
CA GLU A 90 2.92 2.73 2.88
C GLU A 90 1.65 3.41 3.42
N GLU A 91 1.76 4.63 3.90
CA GLU A 91 0.66 5.39 4.54
C GLU A 91 0.45 6.78 3.93
N GLY A 92 -0.77 7.30 4.08
CA GLY A 92 -1.09 8.72 3.93
C GLY A 92 -1.16 9.27 2.51
N ILE A 93 -0.77 8.51 1.50
CA ILE A 93 -0.83 8.93 0.11
C ILE A 93 -1.86 8.09 -0.63
N ASP A 94 -2.80 8.75 -1.25
CA ASP A 94 -3.79 8.11 -2.11
C ASP A 94 -3.11 7.68 -3.41
N VAL A 95 -2.68 6.43 -3.43
CA VAL A 95 -2.16 5.76 -4.62
C VAL A 95 -3.26 4.87 -5.16
N SER A 96 -3.47 4.91 -6.46
CA SER A 96 -4.41 4.03 -7.15
C SER A 96 -4.15 2.57 -6.79
N ALA A 97 -5.20 1.76 -6.80
CA ALA A 97 -5.06 0.32 -6.61
C ALA A 97 -4.05 -0.25 -7.61
N CYS A 98 -3.08 -1.04 -7.11
CA CYS A 98 -2.03 -1.59 -7.95
C CYS A 98 -2.31 -3.05 -8.28
N SER A 99 -1.98 -3.44 -9.51
CA SER A 99 -2.03 -4.83 -9.96
C SER A 99 -0.80 -5.64 -9.48
N LEU A 100 0.29 -4.94 -9.16
CA LEU A 100 1.52 -5.55 -8.67
C LEU A 100 2.13 -4.73 -7.54
N VAL A 101 2.51 -5.40 -6.45
CA VAL A 101 3.35 -4.83 -5.39
C VAL A 101 4.53 -5.75 -5.17
N ILE A 102 5.73 -5.21 -5.31
CA ILE A 102 7.00 -5.93 -5.07
C ILE A 102 7.69 -5.31 -3.86
N CYS A 103 8.09 -6.12 -2.91
CA CYS A 103 9.03 -5.75 -1.86
C CYS A 103 10.42 -6.27 -2.22
N TYR A 104 11.31 -5.38 -2.66
CA TYR A 104 12.72 -5.70 -2.92
C TYR A 104 13.44 -6.00 -1.61
N ASP A 105 13.15 -5.21 -0.58
CA ASP A 105 13.62 -5.46 0.78
C ASP A 105 12.45 -5.90 1.66
N LYS A 106 12.73 -6.80 2.61
CA LYS A 106 11.78 -7.23 3.63
C LYS A 106 11.15 -6.03 4.34
N PRO A 107 9.82 -5.98 4.52
CA PRO A 107 9.17 -4.99 5.36
C PRO A 107 9.74 -4.96 6.77
N ALA A 108 9.83 -3.79 7.39
CA ALA A 108 10.47 -3.62 8.68
C ALA A 108 9.71 -4.35 9.82
N ASN A 109 8.38 -4.42 9.71
CA ASN A 109 7.49 -5.01 10.70
C ASN A 109 6.16 -5.44 10.06
N LEU A 110 5.29 -6.05 10.86
CA LEU A 110 3.97 -6.51 10.41
C LEU A 110 3.11 -5.36 9.87
N LYS A 111 3.16 -4.17 10.48
CA LYS A 111 2.40 -2.99 10.00
C LYS A 111 2.81 -2.64 8.56
N SER A 112 4.11 -2.52 8.29
CA SER A 112 4.64 -2.28 6.94
C SER A 112 4.23 -3.38 5.96
N PHE A 113 4.24 -4.65 6.39
CA PHE A 113 3.80 -5.77 5.57
C PHE A 113 2.33 -5.63 5.14
N VAL A 114 1.44 -5.38 6.10
CA VAL A 114 0.00 -5.22 5.87
C VAL A 114 -0.29 -4.00 4.98
N GLN A 115 0.40 -2.88 5.24
CA GLN A 115 0.22 -1.65 4.47
C GLN A 115 0.66 -1.77 3.01
N ARG A 116 1.83 -2.38 2.75
CA ARG A 116 2.32 -2.65 1.39
C ARG A 116 1.39 -3.62 0.67
N ARG A 117 0.98 -4.70 1.33
CA ARG A 117 0.03 -5.67 0.77
C ARG A 117 -1.32 -5.02 0.46
N GLY A 118 -1.79 -4.12 1.33
CA GLY A 118 -3.01 -3.35 1.14
C GLY A 118 -3.00 -2.39 -0.07
N ARG A 119 -1.85 -2.19 -0.74
CA ARG A 119 -1.77 -1.46 -2.02
C ARG A 119 -2.14 -2.35 -3.22
N ALA A 120 -2.02 -3.66 -3.10
CA ALA A 120 -2.45 -4.63 -4.09
C ALA A 120 -3.96 -4.90 -3.95
N ARG A 121 -4.81 -3.99 -4.46
CA ARG A 121 -6.26 -3.99 -4.24
C ARG A 121 -7.09 -4.55 -5.40
N HIS A 122 -6.51 -4.79 -6.55
CA HIS A 122 -7.22 -5.43 -7.65
C HIS A 122 -7.47 -6.91 -7.33
N ARG A 123 -8.58 -7.45 -7.82
CA ARG A 123 -8.96 -8.86 -7.59
C ARG A 123 -7.87 -9.85 -8.00
N GLU A 124 -7.12 -9.52 -9.06
CA GLU A 124 -6.02 -10.33 -9.60
C GLU A 124 -4.65 -9.73 -9.31
N SER A 125 -4.56 -8.92 -8.24
CA SER A 125 -3.28 -8.31 -7.89
C SER A 125 -2.31 -9.31 -7.31
N THR A 126 -1.03 -9.08 -7.58
CA THR A 126 0.07 -9.89 -7.08
C THR A 126 0.89 -9.11 -6.07
N TYR A 127 1.12 -9.72 -4.92
CA TYR A 127 2.09 -9.24 -3.93
C TYR A 127 3.29 -10.18 -3.91
N ALA A 128 4.47 -9.68 -4.21
CA ALA A 128 5.71 -10.43 -4.28
C ALA A 128 6.73 -9.89 -3.27
N LEU A 129 7.36 -10.78 -2.54
CA LEU A 129 8.43 -10.46 -1.60
C LEU A 129 9.72 -11.15 -2.03
N MET A 130 10.82 -10.42 -2.16
CA MET A 130 12.15 -10.98 -2.40
C MET A 130 12.71 -11.45 -1.06
N ILE A 131 13.03 -12.73 -0.97
CA ILE A 131 13.51 -13.40 0.24
C ILE A 131 14.91 -13.90 -0.01
N SER A 132 15.84 -13.61 0.89
CA SER A 132 17.25 -13.98 0.75
C SER A 132 17.62 -15.26 1.51
N ASN A 133 16.85 -15.66 2.52
CA ASN A 133 17.14 -16.82 3.36
C ASN A 133 15.85 -17.44 3.96
N GLU A 134 16.01 -18.62 4.57
CA GLU A 134 14.89 -19.37 5.18
C GLU A 134 14.29 -18.66 6.39
N ASP A 135 15.07 -17.92 7.17
CA ASP A 135 14.59 -17.17 8.33
C ASP A 135 13.60 -16.08 7.92
N GLU A 136 13.83 -15.44 6.78
CA GLU A 136 12.89 -14.46 6.23
C GLU A 136 11.59 -15.12 5.79
N LEU A 137 11.65 -16.34 5.24
CA LEU A 137 10.47 -17.11 4.86
C LEU A 137 9.62 -17.48 6.07
N LEU A 138 10.24 -17.97 7.15
CA LEU A 138 9.56 -18.29 8.41
C LEU A 138 8.88 -17.06 9.02
N ASN A 139 9.55 -15.91 9.01
CA ASN A 139 8.97 -14.65 9.46
C ASN A 139 7.76 -14.22 8.61
N LEU A 140 7.81 -14.45 7.30
CA LEU A 140 6.71 -14.14 6.40
C LEU A 140 5.47 -14.98 6.73
N HIS A 141 5.62 -16.29 6.94
CA HIS A 141 4.52 -17.17 7.34
C HIS A 141 3.89 -16.69 8.66
N LYS A 142 4.71 -16.38 9.66
CA LYS A 142 4.23 -15.86 10.94
C LYS A 142 3.46 -14.54 10.77
N TRP A 143 3.90 -13.64 9.88
CA TRP A 143 3.18 -12.40 9.62
C TRP A 143 1.86 -12.61 8.91
N GLN A 144 1.80 -13.58 7.99
CA GLN A 144 0.55 -13.95 7.33
C GLN A 144 -0.47 -14.53 8.33
N GLU A 145 -0.03 -15.38 9.25
CA GLU A 145 -0.87 -15.91 10.32
C GLU A 145 -1.39 -14.80 11.25
N LEU A 146 -0.51 -13.88 11.66
CA LEU A 146 -0.89 -12.73 12.48
C LEU A 146 -1.86 -11.79 11.75
N GLU A 147 -1.67 -11.54 10.46
CA GLU A 147 -2.60 -10.75 9.66
C GLU A 147 -3.98 -11.40 9.61
N GLN A 148 -4.05 -12.71 9.37
CA GLN A 148 -5.33 -13.44 9.37
C GLN A 148 -6.02 -13.40 10.74
N ALA A 149 -5.25 -13.55 11.81
CA ALA A 149 -5.79 -13.43 13.18
C ALA A 149 -6.33 -12.02 13.45
N MET A 150 -5.65 -10.97 12.99
CA MET A 150 -6.13 -9.59 13.13
C MET A 150 -7.41 -9.34 12.32
N ILE A 151 -7.48 -9.83 11.08
CA ILE A 151 -8.67 -9.70 10.23
C ILE A 151 -9.87 -10.38 10.91
N LYS A 152 -9.68 -11.59 11.42
CA LYS A 152 -10.72 -12.33 12.13
C LYS A 152 -11.18 -11.60 13.40
N ALA A 153 -10.25 -11.12 14.22
CA ALA A 153 -10.57 -10.37 15.42
C ALA A 153 -11.37 -9.08 15.10
N TYR A 154 -11.01 -8.39 14.03
CA TYR A 154 -11.73 -7.19 13.59
C TYR A 154 -13.16 -7.51 13.11
N GLN A 155 -13.35 -8.59 12.35
CA GLN A 155 -14.66 -9.04 11.90
C GLN A 155 -15.54 -9.46 13.08
N ASP A 156 -14.98 -10.15 14.09
CA ASP A 156 -15.68 -10.54 15.30
C ASP A 156 -16.10 -9.31 16.15
N ASP A 157 -15.26 -8.27 16.22
CA ASP A 157 -15.58 -7.02 16.91
C ASP A 157 -16.68 -6.22 16.19
N GLU A 158 -16.60 -6.11 14.84
CA GLU A 158 -17.67 -5.48 14.05
C GLU A 158 -19.01 -6.22 14.21
N ARG A 159 -18.99 -7.56 14.22
CA ARG A 159 -20.18 -8.36 14.42
C ARG A 159 -20.78 -8.09 15.81
N ARG A 160 -19.97 -8.07 16.86
CA ARG A 160 -20.42 -7.74 18.22
C ARG A 160 -21.02 -6.33 18.31
N ARG A 161 -20.40 -5.34 17.67
CA ARG A 161 -20.93 -3.97 17.63
C ARG A 161 -22.31 -3.90 16.96
N ARG A 162 -22.52 -4.63 15.85
CA ARG A 162 -23.83 -4.72 15.19
C ARG A 162 -24.86 -5.39 16.08
N GLU A 163 -24.52 -6.50 16.72
CA GLU A 163 -25.40 -7.20 17.66
C GLU A 163 -25.83 -6.29 18.81
N VAL A 164 -24.92 -5.50 19.39
CA VAL A 164 -25.24 -4.52 20.45
C VAL A 164 -26.16 -3.42 19.94
N TYR A 165 -25.87 -2.86 18.75
CA TYR A 165 -26.68 -1.82 18.15
C TYR A 165 -28.12 -2.29 17.86
N ASP A 166 -28.25 -3.51 17.34
CA ASP A 166 -29.56 -4.12 17.08
C ASP A 166 -30.36 -4.38 18.37
N LEU A 167 -29.68 -4.77 19.46
CA LEU A 167 -30.32 -4.92 20.77
C LEU A 167 -30.80 -3.58 21.36
N GLU A 168 -29.98 -2.53 21.28
CA GLU A 168 -30.35 -1.18 21.75
C GLU A 168 -31.54 -0.62 20.94
N ALA A 169 -31.54 -0.77 19.63
CA ALA A 169 -32.65 -0.37 18.76
C ALA A 169 -33.93 -1.12 19.07
N THR A 170 -33.85 -2.40 19.46
CA THR A 170 -34.98 -3.21 19.85
C THR A 170 -35.56 -2.76 21.20
N GLU A 171 -34.69 -2.44 22.17
CA GLU A 171 -35.11 -1.92 23.49
C GLU A 171 -35.79 -0.56 23.39
N GLU A 172 -35.30 0.31 22.50
CA GLU A 172 -35.88 1.64 22.25
C GLU A 172 -37.31 1.50 21.67
N HIS A 173 -37.50 0.61 20.70
CA HIS A 173 -38.81 0.29 20.09
C HIS A 173 -39.79 -0.29 21.11
N VAL A 174 -39.33 -1.11 22.06
CA VAL A 174 -40.18 -1.65 23.15
C VAL A 174 -40.58 -0.55 24.12
N LYS A 175 -39.67 0.36 24.46
CA LYS A 175 -39.96 1.52 25.31
C LYS A 175 -40.98 2.47 24.69
N GLU A 176 -40.89 2.75 23.40
CA GLU A 176 -41.87 3.58 22.68
C GLU A 176 -43.26 2.94 22.67
N ARG A 177 -43.37 1.64 22.43
CA ARG A 177 -44.66 0.92 22.48
C ARG A 177 -45.30 0.99 23.85
N LEU A 178 -44.55 0.75 24.92
CA LEU A 178 -45.02 0.83 26.30
C LEU A 178 -45.44 2.24 26.72
N TRP A 179 -44.80 3.26 26.15
CA TRP A 179 -45.17 4.65 26.39
C TRP A 179 -46.49 5.02 25.72
N VAL A 180 -46.73 4.56 24.49
CA VAL A 180 -47.98 4.77 23.74
C VAL A 180 -49.17 4.05 24.41
N GLU A 181 -48.97 2.85 24.97
CA GLU A 181 -50.03 2.15 25.74
C GLU A 181 -50.38 2.82 27.04
N LYS A 182 -49.44 3.49 27.72
CA LYS A 182 -49.70 4.22 28.99
C LYS A 182 -50.40 5.57 28.79
N THR A 183 -50.40 6.09 27.57
CA THR A 183 -50.95 7.43 27.22
C THR A 183 -52.32 7.34 26.53
N ARG A 184 -52.85 6.15 26.37
CA ARG A 184 -54.28 5.87 25.99
C ARG A 184 -55.13 5.52 27.21
#